data_00ae02e1fd7bc4a3f5098c8a0b91234e
#
_entry.id   00ae02e1fd7bc4a3f5098c8a0b91234e
#
_cell.length_a   1.000
_cell.length_b   1.000
_cell.length_c   1.000
_cell.angle_alpha   90.00
_cell.angle_beta   90.00
_cell.angle_gamma   90.00
#
_symmetry.space_group_name_H-M   'P 1'
#
loop_
_entity.id
_entity.type
_entity.pdbx_description
1 polymer ?
#
loop_
_entity_poly.entity_id
_entity_poly.type
_entity_poly.pdbx_seq_one_letter_code
_entity_poly.pdbx_strand_id
1 'polypeptide(L)' 'MINVLLVDDHELVRAGIRRILEDIKGIKVVGEASCGEDAVKWCRANAVDVVLMDMSMPGIGGLEATRKIAR' A
#
# COMPACT_ATOMS: atom_id res chain seq x y z
N MET A 1 15.26 1.50 7.85
CA MET A 1 14.20 2.29 7.21
C MET A 1 12.94 1.45 7.07
N ILE A 2 11.78 2.03 7.33
CA ILE A 2 10.51 1.33 7.23
C ILE A 2 10.02 1.38 5.78
N ASN A 3 9.87 0.23 5.16
CA ASN A 3 9.40 0.12 3.77
C ASN A 3 7.88 0.06 3.74
N VAL A 4 7.26 1.00 3.03
CA VAL A 4 5.80 1.18 2.98
C VAL A 4 5.29 0.96 1.56
N LEU A 5 4.21 0.17 1.45
CA LEU A 5 3.42 0.06 0.23
C LEU A 5 2.15 0.89 0.39
N LEU A 6 1.89 1.78 -0.56
CA LEU A 6 0.66 2.56 -0.61
C LEU A 6 -0.37 1.87 -1.51
N VAL A 7 -1.57 1.67 -1.00
CA VAL A 7 -2.65 1.05 -1.75
C VAL A 7 -3.89 1.93 -1.69
N ASP A 8 -4.24 2.56 -2.81
CA ASP A 8 -5.38 3.46 -2.91
C ASP A 8 -5.79 3.55 -4.37
N ASP A 9 -7.08 3.52 -4.66
CA ASP A 9 -7.61 3.63 -6.02
C ASP A 9 -7.71 5.07 -6.52
N HIS A 10 -7.48 6.06 -5.64
CA HIS A 10 -7.49 7.47 -5.98
C HIS A 10 -6.07 7.96 -6.23
N GLU A 11 -5.71 8.12 -7.50
CA GLU A 11 -4.35 8.48 -7.89
C GLU A 11 -3.87 9.78 -7.23
N LEU A 12 -4.71 10.80 -7.19
CA LEU A 12 -4.36 12.09 -6.61
C LEU A 12 -4.15 12.00 -5.09
N VAL A 13 -5.01 11.28 -4.40
CA VAL A 13 -4.90 11.06 -2.96
C VAL A 13 -3.63 10.27 -2.65
N ARG A 14 -3.37 9.23 -3.42
CA ARG A 14 -2.17 8.39 -3.26
C ARG A 14 -0.88 9.21 -3.43
N ALA A 15 -0.85 10.08 -4.44
CA ALA A 15 0.30 10.96 -4.68
C ALA A 15 0.53 11.92 -3.51
N GLY A 16 -0.54 12.47 -2.94
CA GLY A 16 -0.46 13.36 -1.77
C GLY A 16 0.07 12.65 -0.53
N ILE A 17 -0.43 11.46 -0.26
CA ILE A 17 0.03 10.64 0.89
C ILE A 17 1.50 10.26 0.72
N ARG A 18 1.89 9.85 -0.47
CA ARG A 18 3.27 9.50 -0.78
C ARG A 18 4.21 10.66 -0.45
N ARG A 19 3.85 11.87 -0.87
CA ARG A 19 4.65 13.07 -0.61
C ARG A 19 4.82 13.33 0.88
N ILE A 20 3.74 13.20 1.64
CA ILE A 20 3.78 13.38 3.10
C ILE A 20 4.73 12.35 3.74
N LEU A 21 4.61 11.10 3.35
CA LEU A 21 5.43 10.02 3.90
C LEU A 21 6.91 10.18 3.56
N GLU A 22 7.22 10.63 2.35
CA GLU A 22 8.61 10.83 1.93
C GLU A 22 9.32 11.92 2.72
N ASP A 23 8.59 12.85 3.34
CA ASP A 23 9.15 13.87 4.20
C ASP A 23 9.45 13.38 5.62
N ILE A 24 9.01 12.18 5.97
CA ILE A 24 9.24 11.60 7.28
C ILE A 24 10.53 10.78 7.28
N LYS A 25 11.46 11.11 8.17
CA LYS A 25 12.70 10.34 8.31
C LYS A 25 12.41 8.90 8.71
N GLY A 26 13.12 7.96 8.10
CA GLY A 26 13.00 6.55 8.43
C GLY A 26 11.88 5.82 7.69
N ILE A 27 11.12 6.51 6.85
CA ILE A 27 10.05 5.90 6.03
C ILE A 27 10.41 6.01 4.55
N LYS A 28 10.24 4.91 3.84
CA LYS A 28 10.42 4.86 2.39
C LYS A 28 9.21 4.22 1.74
N VAL A 29 8.59 4.91 0.80
CA VAL A 29 7.53 4.34 -0.03
C VAL A 29 8.20 3.55 -1.15
N VAL A 30 8.11 2.23 -1.06
CA VAL A 30 8.79 1.32 -1.99
C VAL A 30 7.93 0.91 -3.17
N GLY A 31 6.62 1.14 -3.09
CA GLY A 31 5.72 0.81 -4.18
C GLY A 31 4.33 1.37 -3.96
N GLU A 32 3.51 1.27 -5.00
CA GLU A 32 2.11 1.69 -5.00
C GLU A 32 1.27 0.65 -5.71
N ALA A 33 0.03 0.49 -5.26
CA ALA A 33 -0.95 -0.35 -5.90
C ALA A 33 -2.29 0.37 -5.93
N SER A 34 -3.13 0.09 -6.93
CA SER A 34 -4.42 0.74 -7.08
C SER A 34 -5.59 -0.13 -6.61
N CYS A 35 -5.35 -1.37 -6.26
CA CYS A 35 -6.37 -2.28 -5.75
C CYS A 35 -5.76 -3.34 -4.82
N GLY A 36 -6.63 -4.05 -4.10
CA GLY A 36 -6.18 -5.08 -3.16
C GLY A 36 -5.46 -6.25 -3.81
N GLU A 37 -5.91 -6.67 -4.99
CA GLU A 37 -5.27 -7.77 -5.71
C GLU A 37 -3.85 -7.44 -6.11
N ASP A 38 -3.62 -6.23 -6.60
CA ASP A 38 -2.27 -5.78 -6.96
C ASP A 38 -1.38 -5.66 -5.73
N ALA A 39 -1.95 -5.20 -4.60
CA ALA A 39 -1.21 -5.13 -3.35
C ALA A 39 -0.73 -6.51 -2.90
N VAL A 40 -1.58 -7.52 -2.97
CA VAL A 40 -1.22 -8.90 -2.63
C VAL A 40 -0.08 -9.41 -3.51
N LYS A 41 -0.19 -9.20 -4.83
CA LYS A 41 0.86 -9.59 -5.77
C LYS A 41 2.18 -8.90 -5.46
N TRP A 42 2.12 -7.60 -5.19
CA TRP A 42 3.31 -6.80 -4.91
C TRP A 42 4.00 -7.28 -3.63
N CYS A 43 3.24 -7.55 -2.58
CA CYS A 43 3.79 -8.03 -1.31
C CYS A 43 4.38 -9.43 -1.40
N ARG A 44 3.90 -10.28 -2.31
CA ARG A 44 4.48 -11.59 -2.55
C ARG A 44 5.84 -11.52 -3.25
N ALA A 45 6.03 -10.49 -4.06
CA ALA A 45 7.26 -10.32 -4.84
C ALA A 45 8.30 -9.44 -4.14
N ASN A 46 7.93 -8.68 -3.11
CA ASN A 46 8.78 -7.68 -2.49
C ASN A 46 8.62 -7.65 -0.98
N ALA A 47 9.68 -7.28 -0.27
CA ALA A 47 9.63 -7.10 1.18
C ALA A 47 8.98 -5.77 1.55
N VAL A 48 8.01 -5.80 2.47
CA VAL A 48 7.28 -4.63 2.94
C VAL A 48 7.09 -4.73 4.45
N ASP A 49 7.28 -3.60 5.14
CA ASP A 49 7.08 -3.55 6.60
C ASP A 49 5.66 -3.12 6.95
N VAL A 50 5.11 -2.16 6.19
CA VAL A 50 3.79 -1.58 6.45
C VAL A 50 3.04 -1.40 5.12
N VAL A 51 1.76 -1.74 5.13
CA VAL A 51 0.85 -1.47 4.01
C VAL A 51 -0.20 -0.48 4.47
N LEU A 52 -0.26 0.69 3.82
CA LEU A 52 -1.32 1.67 4.03
C LEU A 52 -2.38 1.43 2.95
N MET A 53 -3.55 0.96 3.36
CA MET A 53 -4.58 0.49 2.43
C MET A 53 -5.93 1.16 2.68
N ASP A 54 -6.54 1.68 1.63
CA ASP A 54 -7.91 2.16 1.66
C ASP A 54 -8.86 0.95 1.66
N MET A 55 -9.70 0.86 2.68
CA MET A 55 -10.62 -0.27 2.86
C MET A 55 -11.83 -0.23 1.92
N SER A 56 -12.05 0.86 1.21
CA SER A 56 -13.18 1.02 0.28
C SER A 56 -12.82 0.76 -1.18
N MET A 57 -11.62 0.22 -1.44
CA MET A 57 -11.20 -0.08 -2.81
C MET A 57 -12.06 -1.15 -3.49
N PRO A 58 -12.17 -1.11 -4.83
CA PRO A 58 -12.85 -2.16 -5.58
C PRO A 58 -12.07 -3.49 -5.55
N GLY A 59 -12.67 -4.52 -6.11
CA GLY A 59 -12.08 -5.85 -6.17
C GLY A 59 -12.33 -6.61 -4.88
N ILE A 60 -11.31 -7.29 -4.36
CA ILE A 60 -11.43 -8.06 -3.12
C ILE A 60 -11.61 -7.18 -1.88
N GLY A 61 -11.38 -5.87 -2.01
CA GLY A 61 -11.47 -4.93 -0.90
C GLY A 61 -10.25 -4.93 0.00
N GLY A 62 -10.12 -3.85 0.79
CA GLY A 62 -8.96 -3.67 1.66
C GLY A 62 -8.86 -4.72 2.75
N LEU A 63 -9.99 -5.10 3.37
CA LEU A 63 -9.99 -6.08 4.45
C LEU A 63 -9.49 -7.45 4.00
N GLU A 64 -10.00 -7.94 2.88
CA GLU A 64 -9.60 -9.24 2.36
C GLU A 64 -8.16 -9.25 1.88
N ALA A 65 -7.71 -8.19 1.22
CA ALA A 65 -6.32 -8.05 0.82
C ALA A 65 -5.39 -8.05 2.03
N THR A 66 -5.77 -7.35 3.10
CA THR A 66 -5.01 -7.33 4.35
C THR A 66 -4.87 -8.72 4.95
N ARG A 67 -5.92 -9.53 4.94
CA ARG A 67 -5.86 -10.91 5.42
C ARG A 67 -4.87 -11.76 4.63
N LYS A 68 -4.86 -11.61 3.30
CA LYS A 68 -3.95 -12.36 2.43
C LYS A 68 -2.49 -11.95 2.64
N ILE A 69 -2.24 -10.67 2.85
CA ILE A 69 -0.90 -10.13 3.09
C ILE A 69 -0.38 -10.56 4.47
N ALA A 70 -1.23 -10.58 5.47
CA ALA A 70 -0.85 -10.88 6.85
C ALA A 70 -0.55 -12.37 7.10
N ARG A 71 -0.87 -13.23 6.18
CA ARG A 71 -0.53 -14.66 6.30
C ARG A 71 1.00 -14.85 6.33
#